data_4dbdeee882c99e7c1c6b4a7b8f7c39f5
#
_entry.id   4dbdeee882c99e7c1c6b4a7b8f7c39f5
#
_cell.length_a   1.000
_cell.length_b   1.000
_cell.length_c   1.000
_cell.angle_alpha   90.00
_cell.angle_beta   90.00
_cell.angle_gamma   90.00
#
_symmetry.space_group_name_H-M   'P 1'
#
loop_
_entity.id
_entity.type
_entity.pdbx_description
1 polymer ?
#
loop_
_entity_poly.entity_id
_entity_poly.type
_entity_poly.pdbx_seq_one_letter_code
_entity_poly.pdbx_strand_id
1 'polypeptide(L)'
;MIKRKQRIAMRDLATMDAEDRETVEKNAMNGQIFNIFKVLAHHPKLVKRWTPFAGHVLGKQTLAFRDRELLILRIGWLNQAEYEFAQHELIAKKGGVTDADVESVKQGPKASGWSAHEAALMQAADDLYENSVVSDATWAVLSKKYSTEQLMDVVFTIGQYNLVSW
;
A
#
# COMPACT_ATOMS: atom_id res chain seq x y z
N MET A 1 -9.94 -10.91 9.25
CA MET A 1 -8.60 -11.15 8.62
C MET A 1 -7.95 -12.40 9.22
N ILE A 2 -7.08 -13.08 8.48
CA ILE A 2 -6.43 -14.32 8.93
C ILE A 2 -5.26 -13.96 9.84
N LYS A 3 -5.23 -14.48 11.08
CA LYS A 3 -4.04 -14.38 11.94
C LYS A 3 -2.91 -15.22 11.35
N ARG A 4 -1.85 -14.57 10.90
CA ARG A 4 -0.65 -15.23 10.36
C ARG A 4 0.43 -15.28 11.43
N LYS A 5 1.11 -16.43 11.55
CA LYS A 5 2.29 -16.54 12.42
C LYS A 5 3.47 -15.81 11.79
N GLN A 6 4.06 -14.88 12.52
CA GLN A 6 5.29 -14.22 12.10
C GLN A 6 6.41 -15.28 11.92
N ARG A 7 7.07 -15.27 10.77
CA ARG A 7 8.16 -16.20 10.43
C ARG A 7 9.53 -15.61 10.70
N ILE A 8 9.70 -14.31 10.48
CA ILE A 8 10.94 -13.59 10.73
C ILE A 8 10.69 -12.63 11.90
N ALA A 9 11.40 -12.83 13.01
CA ALA A 9 11.29 -11.95 14.18
C ALA A 9 11.75 -10.53 13.84
N MET A 10 11.18 -9.54 14.52
CA MET A 10 11.71 -8.18 14.44
C MET A 10 13.14 -8.15 15.02
N ARG A 11 14.05 -7.50 14.32
CA ARG A 11 15.42 -7.30 14.82
C ARG A 11 15.43 -6.18 15.87
N ASP A 12 16.15 -6.41 16.95
CA ASP A 12 16.47 -5.35 17.88
C ASP A 12 17.55 -4.45 17.25
N LEU A 13 17.20 -3.20 17.01
CA LEU A 13 18.09 -2.24 16.37
C LEU A 13 19.30 -1.89 17.24
N ALA A 14 19.21 -2.04 18.57
CA ALA A 14 20.34 -1.85 19.46
C ALA A 14 21.48 -2.85 19.24
N THR A 15 21.17 -4.00 18.66
CA THR A 15 22.17 -5.06 18.34
C THR A 15 22.84 -4.88 16.98
N MET A 16 22.47 -3.86 16.21
CA MET A 16 23.03 -3.57 14.89
C MET A 16 24.30 -2.74 15.01
N ASP A 17 25.22 -2.91 14.03
CA ASP A 17 26.28 -1.92 13.85
C ASP A 17 25.68 -0.52 13.48
N ALA A 18 26.51 0.51 13.61
CA ALA A 18 26.03 1.89 13.49
C ALA A 18 25.54 2.22 12.06
N GLU A 19 26.19 1.71 11.02
CA GLU A 19 25.85 1.99 9.61
C GLU A 19 24.50 1.34 9.24
N ASP A 20 24.33 0.07 9.58
CA ASP A 20 23.12 -0.68 9.31
C ASP A 20 21.93 -0.11 10.09
N ARG A 21 22.15 0.26 11.36
CA ARG A 21 21.13 0.90 12.20
C ARG A 21 20.70 2.25 11.62
N GLU A 22 21.64 3.12 11.25
CA GLU A 22 21.33 4.41 10.61
C GLU A 22 20.50 4.22 9.33
N THR A 23 20.82 3.18 8.53
CA THR A 23 20.06 2.85 7.31
C THR A 23 18.60 2.55 7.62
N VAL A 24 18.31 1.89 8.73
CA VAL A 24 16.92 1.58 9.14
C VAL A 24 16.25 2.80 9.78
N GLU A 25 16.96 3.52 10.65
CA GLU A 25 16.45 4.68 11.39
C GLU A 25 16.07 5.87 10.48
N LYS A 26 16.73 6.03 9.33
CA LYS A 26 16.36 7.02 8.30
C LYS A 26 14.93 6.86 7.78
N ASN A 27 14.32 5.69 7.99
CA ASN A 27 12.94 5.42 7.61
C ASN A 27 11.93 5.62 8.75
N ALA A 28 12.34 6.24 9.86
CA ALA A 28 11.43 6.61 10.92
C ALA A 28 10.44 7.68 10.44
N MET A 29 9.16 7.49 10.73
CA MET A 29 8.12 8.48 10.51
C MET A 29 7.63 9.00 11.85
N ASN A 30 7.70 10.31 12.05
CA ASN A 30 7.37 10.96 13.34
C ASN A 30 8.10 10.32 14.56
N GLY A 31 9.37 9.96 14.38
CA GLY A 31 10.18 9.31 15.41
C GLY A 31 9.87 7.84 15.67
N GLN A 32 8.95 7.25 14.91
CA GLN A 32 8.59 5.83 15.03
C GLN A 32 9.09 5.01 13.86
N ILE A 33 9.74 3.89 14.15
CA ILE A 33 10.14 2.90 13.13
C ILE A 33 9.05 1.82 13.06
N PHE A 34 8.39 1.72 11.91
CA PHE A 34 7.36 0.71 11.67
C PHE A 34 7.92 -0.71 11.68
N ASN A 35 7.07 -1.68 12.03
CA ASN A 35 7.48 -3.08 12.17
C ASN A 35 8.11 -3.67 10.91
N ILE A 36 7.64 -3.27 9.72
CA ILE A 36 8.23 -3.68 8.44
C ILE A 36 9.73 -3.36 8.40
N PHE A 37 10.16 -2.18 8.85
CA PHE A 37 11.59 -1.83 8.87
C PHE A 37 12.37 -2.62 9.91
N LYS A 38 11.75 -3.00 11.04
CA LYS A 38 12.39 -3.88 12.04
C LYS A 38 12.58 -5.30 11.50
N VAL A 39 11.69 -5.78 10.65
CA VAL A 39 11.87 -7.07 9.95
C VAL A 39 12.91 -6.94 8.84
N LEU A 40 12.81 -5.91 8.00
CA LEU A 40 13.76 -5.64 6.92
C LEU A 40 15.17 -5.31 7.42
N ALA A 41 15.32 -4.94 8.70
CA ALA A 41 16.61 -4.72 9.36
C ALA A 41 17.53 -5.95 9.34
N HIS A 42 17.02 -7.15 9.05
CA HIS A 42 17.85 -8.32 8.76
C HIS A 42 18.58 -8.23 7.40
N HIS A 43 18.16 -7.32 6.52
CA HIS A 43 18.77 -7.12 5.21
C HIS A 43 18.91 -5.62 4.85
N PRO A 44 19.83 -4.87 5.52
CA PRO A 44 19.97 -3.42 5.35
C PRO A 44 20.22 -3.00 3.90
N LYS A 45 20.97 -3.80 3.13
CA LYS A 45 21.18 -3.53 1.69
C LYS A 45 19.88 -3.55 0.88
N LEU A 46 18.92 -4.40 1.26
CA LEU A 46 17.59 -4.40 0.65
C LEU A 46 16.82 -3.13 1.04
N VAL A 47 16.83 -2.76 2.32
CA VAL A 47 16.21 -1.51 2.81
C VAL A 47 16.69 -0.33 1.97
N LYS A 48 18.01 -0.16 1.87
CA LYS A 48 18.64 0.96 1.14
C LYS A 48 18.18 1.06 -0.32
N ARG A 49 17.96 -0.08 -0.99
CA ARG A 49 17.55 -0.10 -2.41
C ARG A 49 16.03 -0.02 -2.61
N TRP A 50 15.28 -0.59 -1.70
CA TRP A 50 13.82 -0.61 -1.80
C TRP A 50 13.18 0.72 -1.35
N THR A 51 13.72 1.37 -0.33
CA THR A 51 13.15 2.59 0.26
C THR A 51 12.92 3.74 -0.73
N PRO A 52 13.82 4.02 -1.70
CA PRO A 52 13.55 5.07 -2.71
C PRO A 52 12.27 4.80 -3.50
N PHE A 53 12.04 3.56 -3.90
CA PHE A 53 10.83 3.15 -4.61
C PHE A 53 9.60 3.19 -3.70
N ALA A 54 9.68 2.61 -2.51
CA ALA A 54 8.60 2.64 -1.53
C ALA A 54 8.21 4.10 -1.17
N GLY A 55 9.19 4.97 -1.01
CA GLY A 55 8.97 6.39 -0.75
C GLY A 55 8.33 7.15 -1.93
N HIS A 56 8.64 6.74 -3.18
CA HIS A 56 7.95 7.26 -4.36
C HIS A 56 6.46 6.87 -4.30
N VAL A 57 6.18 5.58 -4.17
CA VAL A 57 4.80 5.07 -4.14
C VAL A 57 4.00 5.65 -2.97
N LEU A 58 4.60 5.81 -1.80
CA LEU A 58 3.89 6.33 -0.62
C LEU A 58 3.60 7.84 -0.70
N GLY A 59 4.50 8.65 -1.26
CA GLY A 59 4.35 10.09 -1.09
C GLY A 59 4.83 11.00 -2.22
N LYS A 60 5.39 10.43 -3.32
CA LYS A 60 5.94 11.23 -4.43
C LYS A 60 5.30 10.93 -5.78
N GLN A 61 4.36 10.02 -5.81
CA GLN A 61 3.58 9.66 -7.00
C GLN A 61 2.54 10.73 -7.35
N THR A 62 1.90 10.58 -8.49
CA THR A 62 1.00 11.59 -9.06
C THR A 62 -0.49 11.38 -8.76
N LEU A 63 -0.87 10.28 -8.11
CA LEU A 63 -2.26 10.05 -7.70
C LEU A 63 -2.68 11.00 -6.58
N ALA A 64 -3.95 11.37 -6.58
CA ALA A 64 -4.55 12.03 -5.43
C ALA A 64 -4.42 11.16 -4.18
N PHE A 65 -4.20 11.79 -3.02
CA PHE A 65 -4.03 11.08 -1.74
C PHE A 65 -5.13 10.05 -1.51
N ARG A 66 -6.40 10.44 -1.70
CA ARG A 66 -7.56 9.55 -1.52
C ARG A 66 -7.49 8.33 -2.44
N ASP A 67 -7.24 8.53 -3.72
CA ASP A 67 -7.20 7.46 -4.71
C ASP A 67 -6.09 6.44 -4.38
N ARG A 68 -4.92 6.95 -3.96
CA ARG A 68 -3.80 6.12 -3.48
C ARG A 68 -4.17 5.28 -2.26
N GLU A 69 -4.74 5.90 -1.21
CA GLU A 69 -5.08 5.18 0.02
C GLU A 69 -6.19 4.15 -0.22
N LEU A 70 -7.16 4.44 -1.08
CA LEU A 70 -8.20 3.47 -1.46
C LEU A 70 -7.59 2.22 -2.12
N LEU A 71 -6.61 2.39 -3.03
CA LEU A 71 -5.88 1.27 -3.65
C LEU A 71 -5.11 0.45 -2.61
N ILE A 72 -4.38 1.13 -1.70
CA ILE A 72 -3.59 0.48 -0.65
C ILE A 72 -4.49 -0.32 0.29
N LEU A 73 -5.58 0.28 0.73
CA LEU A 73 -6.56 -0.39 1.59
C LEU A 73 -7.17 -1.60 0.88
N ARG A 74 -7.54 -1.47 -0.41
CA ARG A 74 -8.16 -2.59 -1.14
C ARG A 74 -7.21 -3.76 -1.28
N ILE A 75 -5.97 -3.54 -1.72
CA ILE A 75 -5.00 -4.64 -1.87
C ILE A 75 -4.59 -5.23 -0.52
N GLY A 76 -4.49 -4.43 0.53
CA GLY A 76 -4.27 -4.90 1.89
C GLY A 76 -5.40 -5.78 2.40
N TRP A 77 -6.66 -5.45 2.09
CA TRP A 77 -7.83 -6.25 2.41
C TRP A 77 -7.84 -7.59 1.66
N LEU A 78 -7.60 -7.57 0.35
CA LEU A 78 -7.53 -8.78 -0.48
C LEU A 78 -6.46 -9.75 0.01
N ASN A 79 -5.30 -9.24 0.40
CA ASN A 79 -4.21 -10.02 0.98
C ASN A 79 -4.48 -10.45 2.43
N GLN A 80 -5.55 -10.00 3.08
CA GLN A 80 -5.80 -10.24 4.51
C GLN A 80 -4.63 -9.76 5.39
N ALA A 81 -3.98 -8.67 5.02
CA ALA A 81 -2.81 -8.10 5.68
C ALA A 81 -3.24 -7.17 6.83
N GLU A 82 -3.52 -7.75 7.99
CA GLU A 82 -4.10 -7.02 9.15
C GLU A 82 -3.27 -5.82 9.57
N TYR A 83 -1.95 -5.98 9.69
CA TYR A 83 -1.07 -4.89 10.11
C TYR A 83 -1.03 -3.74 9.10
N GLU A 84 -0.85 -4.06 7.82
CA GLU A 84 -0.77 -3.08 6.74
C GLU A 84 -2.09 -2.31 6.58
N PHE A 85 -3.20 -3.04 6.57
CA PHE A 85 -4.53 -2.45 6.51
C PHE A 85 -4.77 -1.47 7.68
N ALA A 86 -4.47 -1.88 8.92
CA ALA A 86 -4.67 -1.04 10.10
C ALA A 86 -3.81 0.25 10.07
N GLN A 87 -2.55 0.17 9.60
CA GLN A 87 -1.70 1.35 9.45
C GLN A 87 -2.25 2.31 8.41
N HIS A 88 -2.64 1.81 7.24
CA HIS A 88 -3.18 2.65 6.16
C HIS A 88 -4.59 3.16 6.45
N GLU A 89 -5.42 2.45 7.21
CA GLU A 89 -6.69 2.97 7.70
C GLU A 89 -6.49 4.25 8.54
N LEU A 90 -5.51 4.25 9.45
CA LEU A 90 -5.19 5.44 10.24
C LEU A 90 -4.68 6.60 9.38
N ILE A 91 -3.84 6.31 8.38
CA ILE A 91 -3.31 7.30 7.45
C ILE A 91 -4.44 7.87 6.59
N ALA A 92 -5.25 7.02 5.99
CA ALA A 92 -6.36 7.38 5.12
C ALA A 92 -7.39 8.27 5.83
N LYS A 93 -7.75 7.92 7.08
CA LYS A 93 -8.69 8.72 7.90
C LYS A 93 -8.16 10.12 8.20
N LYS A 94 -6.86 10.27 8.46
CA LYS A 94 -6.24 11.61 8.62
C LYS A 94 -6.35 12.46 7.36
N GLY A 95 -6.41 11.84 6.20
CA GLY A 95 -6.57 12.49 4.90
C GLY A 95 -8.03 12.57 4.40
N GLY A 96 -9.02 12.29 5.26
CA GLY A 96 -10.45 12.48 4.97
C GLY A 96 -11.18 11.27 4.41
N VAL A 97 -10.56 10.09 4.37
CA VAL A 97 -11.29 8.84 4.09
C VAL A 97 -12.15 8.50 5.31
N THR A 98 -13.43 8.26 5.10
CA THR A 98 -14.40 8.02 6.17
C THR A 98 -14.48 6.54 6.57
N ASP A 99 -15.08 6.23 7.72
CA ASP A 99 -15.38 4.85 8.12
C ASP A 99 -16.27 4.13 7.09
N ALA A 100 -17.23 4.85 6.49
CA ALA A 100 -18.06 4.31 5.43
C ALA A 100 -17.26 3.94 4.17
N ASP A 101 -16.28 4.77 3.79
CA ASP A 101 -15.36 4.44 2.69
C ASP A 101 -14.56 3.18 2.99
N VAL A 102 -14.04 3.03 4.22
CA VAL A 102 -13.28 1.85 4.64
C VAL A 102 -14.14 0.58 4.56
N GLU A 103 -15.40 0.64 4.99
CA GLU A 103 -16.33 -0.48 4.84
C GLU A 103 -16.64 -0.78 3.37
N SER A 104 -16.78 0.26 2.53
CA SER A 104 -16.97 0.11 1.08
C SER A 104 -15.73 -0.52 0.40
N VAL A 105 -14.51 -0.16 0.83
CA VAL A 105 -13.26 -0.82 0.36
C VAL A 105 -13.30 -2.32 0.62
N LYS A 106 -13.76 -2.75 1.80
CA LYS A 106 -13.87 -4.19 2.13
C LYS A 106 -14.86 -4.92 1.22
N GLN A 107 -15.97 -4.26 0.87
CA GLN A 107 -16.97 -4.81 -0.06
C GLN A 107 -16.48 -4.83 -1.51
N GLY A 108 -15.57 -3.91 -1.88
CA GLY A 108 -14.95 -3.84 -3.19
C GLY A 108 -15.70 -2.99 -4.21
N PRO A 109 -15.48 -3.22 -5.53
CA PRO A 109 -15.94 -2.32 -6.59
C PRO A 109 -17.45 -2.17 -6.69
N LYS A 110 -18.21 -3.12 -6.15
CA LYS A 110 -19.70 -3.13 -6.18
C LYS A 110 -20.34 -2.44 -4.98
N ALA A 111 -19.54 -1.92 -4.03
CA ALA A 111 -20.09 -1.20 -2.90
C ALA A 111 -20.87 0.05 -3.36
N SER A 112 -21.98 0.33 -2.67
CA SER A 112 -22.75 1.55 -2.93
C SER A 112 -21.97 2.79 -2.48
N GLY A 113 -22.10 3.88 -3.22
CA GLY A 113 -21.48 5.16 -2.88
C GLY A 113 -20.18 5.47 -3.63
N TRP A 114 -19.56 4.53 -4.33
CA TRP A 114 -18.44 4.82 -5.21
C TRP A 114 -18.86 5.62 -6.43
N SER A 115 -18.07 6.62 -6.79
CA SER A 115 -18.10 7.14 -8.16
C SER A 115 -17.64 6.06 -9.15
N ALA A 116 -17.99 6.19 -10.42
CA ALA A 116 -17.52 5.26 -11.44
C ALA A 116 -15.98 5.13 -11.48
N HIS A 117 -15.27 6.21 -11.14
CA HIS A 117 -13.82 6.24 -11.05
C HIS A 117 -13.30 5.44 -9.84
N GLU A 118 -13.86 5.64 -8.66
CA GLU A 118 -13.46 4.92 -7.44
C GLU A 118 -13.81 3.43 -7.55
N ALA A 119 -14.95 3.09 -8.12
CA ALA A 119 -15.28 1.69 -8.42
C ALA A 119 -14.25 1.06 -9.37
N ALA A 120 -13.77 1.80 -10.37
CA ALA A 120 -12.72 1.30 -11.28
C ALA A 120 -11.35 1.18 -10.59
N LEU A 121 -11.02 2.02 -9.61
CA LEU A 121 -9.82 1.83 -8.78
C LEU A 121 -9.90 0.54 -7.97
N MET A 122 -11.03 0.29 -7.33
CA MET A 122 -11.25 -0.96 -6.59
C MET A 122 -11.17 -2.18 -7.53
N GLN A 123 -11.78 -2.07 -8.72
CA GLN A 123 -11.73 -3.13 -9.71
C GLN A 123 -10.32 -3.37 -10.23
N ALA A 124 -9.49 -2.34 -10.42
CA ALA A 124 -8.10 -2.50 -10.83
C ALA A 124 -7.27 -3.29 -9.79
N ALA A 125 -7.52 -3.07 -8.50
CA ALA A 125 -6.88 -3.86 -7.45
C ALA A 125 -7.33 -5.33 -7.48
N ASP A 126 -8.63 -5.59 -7.67
CA ASP A 126 -9.18 -6.93 -7.81
C ASP A 126 -8.62 -7.63 -9.05
N ASP A 127 -8.64 -6.96 -10.20
CA ASP A 127 -8.12 -7.46 -11.48
C ASP A 127 -6.65 -7.89 -11.37
N LEU A 128 -5.79 -7.04 -10.80
CA LEU A 128 -4.37 -7.34 -10.63
C LEU A 128 -4.12 -8.45 -9.61
N TYR A 129 -4.92 -8.49 -8.55
CA TYR A 129 -4.81 -9.52 -7.52
C TYR A 129 -5.20 -10.91 -8.05
N GLU A 130 -6.28 -10.98 -8.82
CA GLU A 130 -6.84 -12.25 -9.31
C GLU A 130 -6.21 -12.72 -10.62
N ASN A 131 -5.94 -11.78 -11.54
CA ASN A 131 -5.61 -12.09 -12.93
C ASN A 131 -4.24 -11.57 -13.37
N SER A 132 -3.54 -10.77 -12.55
CA SER A 132 -2.25 -10.12 -12.88
C SER A 132 -2.34 -9.15 -14.08
N VAL A 133 -3.53 -8.70 -14.44
CA VAL A 133 -3.78 -7.74 -15.52
C VAL A 133 -5.02 -6.91 -15.21
N VAL A 134 -4.98 -5.61 -15.49
CA VAL A 134 -6.17 -4.75 -15.41
C VAL A 134 -7.03 -5.01 -16.66
N SER A 135 -8.31 -5.30 -16.48
CA SER A 135 -9.24 -5.55 -17.57
C SER A 135 -9.41 -4.33 -18.48
N ASP A 136 -9.67 -4.56 -19.77
CA ASP A 136 -9.89 -3.48 -20.74
C ASP A 136 -11.01 -2.53 -20.31
N ALA A 137 -12.08 -3.06 -19.73
CA ALA A 137 -13.20 -2.26 -19.21
C ALA A 137 -12.76 -1.32 -18.08
N THR A 138 -12.01 -1.83 -17.10
CA THR A 138 -11.45 -1.05 -16.00
C THR A 138 -10.48 0.00 -16.52
N TRP A 139 -9.56 -0.41 -17.40
CA TRP A 139 -8.58 0.49 -18.02
C TRP A 139 -9.24 1.63 -18.78
N ALA A 140 -10.29 1.34 -19.57
CA ALA A 140 -11.03 2.36 -20.31
C ALA A 140 -11.70 3.42 -19.41
N VAL A 141 -12.14 3.05 -18.21
CA VAL A 141 -12.69 4.00 -17.23
C VAL A 141 -11.59 4.87 -16.64
N LEU A 142 -10.49 4.27 -16.18
CA LEU A 142 -9.38 4.99 -15.56
C LEU A 142 -8.69 5.95 -16.55
N SER A 143 -8.50 5.55 -17.80
CA SER A 143 -7.87 6.33 -18.86
C SER A 143 -8.64 7.59 -19.25
N LYS A 144 -9.92 7.72 -18.89
CA LYS A 144 -10.69 8.96 -19.10
C LYS A 144 -10.28 10.09 -18.16
N LYS A 145 -9.71 9.76 -17.00
CA LYS A 145 -9.36 10.73 -15.96
C LYS A 145 -7.85 10.83 -15.74
N TYR A 146 -7.14 9.72 -15.90
CA TYR A 146 -5.73 9.62 -15.56
C TYR A 146 -4.81 9.77 -16.78
N SER A 147 -3.69 10.46 -16.57
CA SER A 147 -2.55 10.44 -17.49
C SER A 147 -1.88 9.07 -17.48
N THR A 148 -0.99 8.84 -18.45
CA THR A 148 -0.18 7.62 -18.50
C THR A 148 0.64 7.40 -17.23
N GLU A 149 1.23 8.47 -16.65
CA GLU A 149 1.96 8.40 -15.39
C GLU A 149 1.06 7.94 -14.24
N GLN A 150 -0.14 8.51 -14.13
CA GLN A 150 -1.10 8.12 -13.10
C GLN A 150 -1.57 6.67 -13.25
N LEU A 151 -1.78 6.20 -14.48
CA LEU A 151 -2.10 4.81 -14.74
C LEU A 151 -0.96 3.86 -14.33
N MET A 152 0.29 4.27 -14.55
CA MET A 152 1.45 3.54 -14.04
C MET A 152 1.47 3.55 -12.50
N ASP A 153 1.23 4.70 -11.88
CA ASP A 153 1.18 4.81 -10.41
C ASP A 153 0.09 3.92 -9.80
N VAL A 154 -1.08 3.75 -10.46
CA VAL A 154 -2.11 2.78 -10.04
C VAL A 154 -1.52 1.37 -9.96
N VAL A 155 -0.91 0.90 -11.04
CA VAL A 155 -0.35 -0.46 -11.11
C VAL A 155 0.79 -0.65 -10.11
N PHE A 156 1.71 0.33 -10.03
CA PHE A 156 2.84 0.27 -9.10
C PHE A 156 2.41 0.36 -7.64
N THR A 157 1.36 1.13 -7.32
CA THR A 157 0.81 1.18 -5.97
C THR A 157 0.25 -0.17 -5.55
N ILE A 158 -0.60 -0.77 -6.39
CA ILE A 158 -1.18 -2.08 -6.10
C ILE A 158 -0.07 -3.14 -5.97
N GLY A 159 0.89 -3.19 -6.89
CA GLY A 159 1.99 -4.15 -6.88
C GLY A 159 2.89 -4.00 -5.65
N GLN A 160 3.27 -2.77 -5.29
CA GLN A 160 4.08 -2.50 -4.11
C GLN A 160 3.39 -2.95 -2.82
N TYR A 161 2.11 -2.61 -2.66
CA TYR A 161 1.37 -2.96 -1.45
C TYR A 161 0.91 -4.43 -1.41
N ASN A 162 0.82 -5.08 -2.55
CA ASN A 162 0.71 -6.52 -2.64
C ASN A 162 1.98 -7.21 -2.09
N LEU A 163 3.18 -6.75 -2.51
CA LEU A 163 4.47 -7.21 -1.98
C LEU A 163 4.59 -6.98 -0.47
N VAL A 164 4.23 -5.78 0.01
CA VAL A 164 4.33 -5.42 1.44
C VAL A 164 3.36 -6.23 2.31
N SER A 165 2.25 -6.68 1.74
CA SER A 165 1.24 -7.48 2.43
C SER A 165 1.66 -8.93 2.67
N TRP A 166 2.67 -9.44 2.00
CA TRP A 166 3.18 -10.83 2.16
C TRP A 166 4.16 -10.96 3.30
#